data_6456da04efac2be76f0d02ff78fcba2b
#
_entry.id   6456da04efac2be76f0d02ff78fcba2b
#
_cell.length_a   1.000
_cell.length_b   1.000
_cell.length_c   1.000
_cell.angle_alpha   90.00
_cell.angle_beta   90.00
_cell.angle_gamma   90.00
#
_symmetry.space_group_name_H-M   'P 1'
#
loop_
_entity.id
_entity.type
_entity.pdbx_description
1 polymer ?
#
loop_
_entity_poly.entity_id
_entity_poly.type
_entity_poly.pdbx_seq_one_letter_code
_entity_poly.pdbx_strand_id
1 'polypeptide(L)'
;MKKIDDEIQLLLKEHNGNIREILEENSRLDYLYALSEQRELLLEWYEFHPEGELLQVGADYGAMTGLFRTSVAQVTVVDEDANALRTVELRYPGAANIRYENSSLSDLKEKRSAGGEKTEGFDYVVFAGTLQAPYEEQLQTAKALLKPDGVLIAAVPNALGMKYFAGTAEEANAMTKTQLAQLLPGGRFYYPMPDYRTPVSIYSDQYLPKKGDMTRVTPAYDYPGYHMMDMGEKFDTACEAGLFDLYANSYLVFWSSSPERLEKGEEPVYVKYNKTRKEIFQIKTCICEAGKEGGRSRYVEKAALSLAGSAHIDSFRKKEEELTQQHRVLKVASPEYRPDRNSAFFPYLEGQTWSIFSLLT
;
A
#
# COMPACT_ATOMS: atom_id res chain seq x y z
N MET A 1 -0.35 23.86 -9.70
CA MET A 1 0.32 22.60 -10.12
C MET A 1 1.66 22.88 -10.79
N LYS A 2 1.77 23.54 -11.94
CA LYS A 2 3.06 23.78 -12.64
C LYS A 2 4.23 24.27 -11.78
N LYS A 3 3.98 25.05 -10.73
CA LYS A 3 5.05 25.62 -9.90
C LYS A 3 5.72 24.59 -8.99
N ILE A 4 4.97 23.64 -8.42
CA ILE A 4 5.53 22.59 -7.56
C ILE A 4 6.33 21.56 -8.38
N ASP A 5 5.89 21.24 -9.59
CA ASP A 5 6.58 20.28 -10.46
C ASP A 5 7.98 20.79 -10.82
N ASP A 6 8.09 22.07 -11.19
CA ASP A 6 9.36 22.71 -11.52
C ASP A 6 10.30 22.78 -10.29
N GLU A 7 9.74 23.09 -9.10
CA GLU A 7 10.49 23.13 -7.84
C GLU A 7 11.05 21.72 -7.50
N ILE A 8 10.23 20.68 -7.59
CA ILE A 8 10.65 19.30 -7.33
C ILE A 8 11.73 18.85 -8.31
N GLN A 9 11.59 19.14 -9.61
CA GLN A 9 12.61 18.77 -10.60
C GLN A 9 13.95 19.47 -10.34
N LEU A 10 13.93 20.73 -9.91
CA LEU A 10 15.13 21.46 -9.54
C LEU A 10 15.82 20.77 -8.36
N LEU A 11 15.06 20.51 -7.28
CA LEU A 11 15.59 19.83 -6.10
C LEU A 11 16.13 18.43 -6.40
N LEU A 12 15.45 17.64 -7.23
CA LEU A 12 15.93 16.33 -7.66
C LEU A 12 17.27 16.41 -8.42
N LYS A 13 17.47 17.44 -9.23
CA LYS A 13 18.74 17.69 -9.92
C LYS A 13 19.85 18.12 -8.96
N GLU A 14 19.57 19.08 -8.07
CA GLU A 14 20.52 19.62 -7.10
C GLU A 14 21.01 18.56 -6.12
N HIS A 15 20.11 17.67 -5.66
CA HIS A 15 20.42 16.59 -4.72
C HIS A 15 20.67 15.24 -5.40
N ASN A 16 20.81 15.21 -6.73
CA ASN A 16 21.04 13.96 -7.50
C ASN A 16 20.07 12.82 -7.13
N GLY A 17 18.78 13.15 -6.96
CA GLY A 17 17.72 12.21 -6.61
C GLY A 17 17.70 11.76 -5.13
N ASN A 18 18.49 12.37 -4.25
CA ASN A 18 18.49 12.03 -2.82
C ASN A 18 17.27 12.63 -2.11
N ILE A 19 16.19 11.84 -2.09
CA ILE A 19 14.89 12.24 -1.50
C ILE A 19 15.00 12.59 -0.02
N ARG A 20 15.86 11.88 0.71
CA ARG A 20 16.02 12.10 2.16
C ARG A 20 16.56 13.50 2.44
N GLU A 21 17.61 13.92 1.77
CA GLU A 21 18.16 15.26 1.89
C GLU A 21 17.13 16.34 1.52
N ILE A 22 16.42 16.14 0.40
CA ILE A 22 15.37 17.08 -0.02
C ILE A 22 14.33 17.29 1.07
N LEU A 23 13.83 16.20 1.67
CA LEU A 23 12.80 16.26 2.71
C LEU A 23 13.33 16.79 4.07
N GLU A 24 14.58 16.54 4.41
CA GLU A 24 15.22 17.07 5.61
C GLU A 24 15.43 18.58 5.52
N GLU A 25 15.76 19.11 4.34
CA GLU A 25 15.95 20.53 4.11
C GLU A 25 14.64 21.31 3.86
N ASN A 26 13.60 20.62 3.38
CA ASN A 26 12.35 21.23 2.98
C ASN A 26 11.15 20.60 3.71
N SER A 27 10.81 21.12 4.88
CA SER A 27 9.68 20.64 5.70
C SER A 27 8.32 21.08 5.12
N ARG A 28 8.00 20.68 3.89
CA ARG A 28 6.75 20.97 3.18
C ARG A 28 5.90 19.70 3.04
N LEU A 29 4.63 19.83 3.30
CA LEU A 29 3.69 18.73 3.25
C LEU A 29 3.46 18.18 1.83
N ASP A 30 3.39 19.09 0.84
CA ASP A 30 3.25 18.74 -0.57
C ASP A 30 4.47 17.95 -1.08
N TYR A 31 5.69 18.28 -0.61
CA TYR A 31 6.88 17.50 -0.92
C TYR A 31 6.87 16.13 -0.24
N LEU A 32 6.39 16.07 1.01
CA LEU A 32 6.24 14.79 1.71
C LEU A 32 5.32 13.84 0.91
N TYR A 33 4.19 14.32 0.44
CA TYR A 33 3.27 13.51 -0.37
C TYR A 33 3.84 13.12 -1.73
N ALA A 34 4.56 14.03 -2.40
CA ALA A 34 5.13 13.75 -3.71
C ALA A 34 6.35 12.81 -3.66
N LEU A 35 7.21 12.98 -2.64
CA LEU A 35 8.54 12.38 -2.65
C LEU A 35 8.76 11.28 -1.61
N SER A 36 7.94 11.22 -0.54
CA SER A 36 8.19 10.28 0.56
C SER A 36 8.11 8.82 0.13
N GLU A 37 9.09 8.03 0.56
CA GLU A 37 9.08 6.57 0.43
C GLU A 37 7.95 5.89 1.24
N GLN A 38 7.26 6.63 2.14
CA GLN A 38 6.08 6.09 2.83
C GLN A 38 4.94 5.73 1.87
N ARG A 39 4.93 6.29 0.66
CA ARG A 39 4.02 5.91 -0.42
C ARG A 39 4.15 4.43 -0.78
N GLU A 40 5.35 3.89 -0.75
CA GLU A 40 5.66 2.50 -1.09
C GLU A 40 5.03 1.49 -0.11
N LEU A 41 4.72 1.91 1.13
CA LEU A 41 4.06 1.06 2.12
C LEU A 41 2.67 0.57 1.68
N LEU A 42 2.08 1.21 0.68
CA LEU A 42 0.82 0.77 0.08
C LEU A 42 0.91 -0.66 -0.47
N LEU A 43 2.04 -1.02 -1.07
CA LEU A 43 2.23 -2.30 -1.77
C LEU A 43 3.53 -3.02 -1.36
N GLU A 44 4.31 -2.50 -0.41
CA GLU A 44 5.55 -3.13 0.07
C GLU A 44 5.32 -4.55 0.62
N TRP A 45 4.14 -4.81 1.15
CA TRP A 45 3.72 -6.11 1.69
C TRP A 45 3.31 -7.12 0.61
N TYR A 46 3.04 -6.66 -0.62
CA TYR A 46 2.60 -7.52 -1.72
C TYR A 46 3.80 -8.17 -2.40
N GLU A 47 3.77 -9.49 -2.53
CA GLU A 47 4.83 -10.26 -3.19
C GLU A 47 4.62 -10.24 -4.71
N PHE A 48 5.33 -9.33 -5.39
CA PHE A 48 5.41 -9.30 -6.85
C PHE A 48 6.25 -10.47 -7.37
N HIS A 49 5.98 -10.91 -8.60
CA HIS A 49 6.83 -11.89 -9.29
C HIS A 49 8.13 -11.20 -9.75
N PRO A 50 9.33 -11.63 -9.28
CA PRO A 50 10.57 -10.91 -9.57
C PRO A 50 10.91 -10.80 -11.07
N GLU A 51 10.52 -11.81 -11.87
CA GLU A 51 10.72 -11.83 -13.32
C GLU A 51 9.57 -11.16 -14.09
N GLY A 52 8.61 -10.56 -13.39
CA GLY A 52 7.42 -9.97 -13.98
C GLY A 52 7.65 -8.64 -14.68
N GLU A 53 6.70 -8.25 -15.52
CA GLU A 53 6.62 -6.92 -16.14
C GLU A 53 5.44 -6.14 -15.55
N LEU A 54 5.70 -4.90 -15.12
CA LEU A 54 4.71 -4.04 -14.49
C LEU A 54 4.51 -2.76 -15.30
N LEU A 55 3.22 -2.42 -15.55
CA LEU A 55 2.82 -1.12 -16.09
C LEU A 55 2.32 -0.23 -14.95
N GLN A 56 3.06 0.84 -14.66
CA GLN A 56 2.61 1.92 -13.79
C GLN A 56 1.88 2.96 -14.63
N VAL A 57 0.60 3.18 -14.35
CA VAL A 57 -0.23 4.18 -15.04
C VAL A 57 -0.25 5.46 -14.20
N GLY A 58 0.32 6.53 -14.79
CA GLY A 58 0.58 7.79 -14.11
C GLY A 58 1.93 7.81 -13.39
N ALA A 59 2.70 8.84 -13.65
CA ALA A 59 4.07 9.01 -13.14
C ALA A 59 4.11 9.32 -11.63
N ASP A 60 3.18 10.13 -11.14
CA ASP A 60 3.00 10.49 -9.71
C ASP A 60 4.34 10.75 -8.98
N TYR A 61 5.20 11.60 -9.55
CA TYR A 61 6.53 11.93 -9.05
C TYR A 61 7.46 10.71 -8.82
N GLY A 62 7.13 9.55 -9.34
CA GLY A 62 7.87 8.31 -9.10
C GLY A 62 7.69 7.75 -7.68
N ALA A 63 6.64 8.16 -6.95
CA ALA A 63 6.46 7.80 -5.54
C ALA A 63 6.37 6.28 -5.29
N MET A 64 5.84 5.52 -6.25
CA MET A 64 5.75 4.05 -6.20
C MET A 64 6.81 3.35 -7.06
N THR A 65 7.45 4.08 -7.98
CA THR A 65 8.39 3.50 -8.95
C THR A 65 9.60 2.86 -8.28
N GLY A 66 10.04 3.39 -7.12
CA GLY A 66 11.14 2.83 -6.33
C GLY A 66 10.87 1.40 -5.89
N LEU A 67 9.70 1.14 -5.34
CA LEU A 67 9.24 -0.19 -4.97
C LEU A 67 9.17 -1.11 -6.21
N PHE A 68 8.50 -0.65 -7.25
CA PHE A 68 8.26 -1.49 -8.43
C PHE A 68 9.57 -1.92 -9.11
N ARG A 69 10.52 -1.00 -9.32
CA ARG A 69 11.81 -1.31 -9.95
C ARG A 69 12.67 -2.30 -9.18
N THR A 70 12.45 -2.45 -7.90
CA THR A 70 13.15 -3.43 -7.05
C THR A 70 12.37 -4.74 -6.90
N SER A 71 11.09 -4.76 -7.25
CA SER A 71 10.20 -5.91 -7.06
C SER A 71 9.94 -6.72 -8.33
N VAL A 72 10.17 -6.16 -9.53
CA VAL A 72 9.93 -6.82 -10.81
C VAL A 72 11.10 -6.62 -11.77
N ALA A 73 11.18 -7.44 -12.81
CA ALA A 73 12.26 -7.36 -13.79
C ALA A 73 12.19 -6.07 -14.62
N GLN A 74 11.01 -5.63 -15.01
CA GLN A 74 10.82 -4.46 -15.87
C GLN A 74 9.61 -3.63 -15.42
N VAL A 75 9.79 -2.32 -15.30
CA VAL A 75 8.72 -1.34 -15.07
C VAL A 75 8.55 -0.49 -16.33
N THR A 76 7.32 -0.34 -16.80
CA THR A 76 6.94 0.67 -17.79
C THR A 76 6.11 1.73 -17.08
N VAL A 77 6.53 3.00 -17.15
CA VAL A 77 5.75 4.14 -16.62
C VAL A 77 5.13 4.85 -17.81
N VAL A 78 3.80 4.91 -17.85
CA VAL A 78 3.04 5.61 -18.88
C VAL A 78 2.38 6.85 -18.31
N ASP A 79 2.57 7.98 -18.99
CA ASP A 79 1.92 9.26 -18.67
C ASP A 79 1.84 10.14 -19.92
N GLU A 80 0.76 10.89 -20.07
CA GLU A 80 0.58 11.83 -21.18
C GLU A 80 1.44 13.11 -20.98
N ASP A 81 1.78 13.42 -19.72
CA ASP A 81 2.64 14.56 -19.41
C ASP A 81 4.13 14.14 -19.41
N ALA A 82 4.84 14.53 -20.46
CA ALA A 82 6.29 14.31 -20.58
C ALA A 82 7.06 14.92 -19.40
N ASN A 83 6.54 15.99 -18.78
CA ASN A 83 7.17 16.62 -17.64
C ASN A 83 7.06 15.76 -16.37
N ALA A 84 5.94 15.07 -16.19
CA ALA A 84 5.76 14.09 -15.12
C ALA A 84 6.73 12.90 -15.27
N LEU A 85 6.89 12.37 -16.49
CA LEU A 85 7.88 11.31 -16.77
C LEU A 85 9.31 11.79 -16.54
N ARG A 86 9.61 13.03 -16.90
CA ARG A 86 10.92 13.62 -16.64
C ARG A 86 11.25 13.68 -15.14
N THR A 87 10.26 13.91 -14.29
CA THR A 87 10.44 13.88 -12.82
C THR A 87 10.85 12.50 -12.35
N VAL A 88 10.22 11.43 -12.86
CA VAL A 88 10.60 10.04 -12.53
C VAL A 88 12.03 9.74 -12.99
N GLU A 89 12.41 10.17 -14.19
CA GLU A 89 13.77 9.98 -14.71
C GLU A 89 14.83 10.68 -13.84
N LEU A 90 14.52 11.88 -13.37
CA LEU A 90 15.40 12.63 -12.45
C LEU A 90 15.51 11.98 -11.07
N ARG A 91 14.43 11.34 -10.62
CA ARG A 91 14.41 10.62 -9.34
C ARG A 91 15.22 9.31 -9.40
N TYR A 92 15.22 8.63 -10.54
CA TYR A 92 15.91 7.34 -10.73
C TYR A 92 16.88 7.38 -11.91
N PRO A 93 17.94 8.22 -11.82
CA PRO A 93 18.86 8.40 -12.94
C PRO A 93 19.58 7.10 -13.27
N GLY A 94 19.56 6.73 -14.56
CA GLY A 94 20.26 5.55 -15.06
C GLY A 94 19.64 4.20 -14.67
N ALA A 95 18.43 4.15 -14.20
CA ALA A 95 17.72 2.90 -13.91
C ALA A 95 17.45 2.13 -15.21
N ALA A 96 18.15 1.02 -15.42
CA ALA A 96 18.10 0.26 -16.67
C ALA A 96 16.76 -0.50 -16.88
N ASN A 97 16.03 -0.75 -15.79
CA ASN A 97 14.79 -1.52 -15.83
C ASN A 97 13.52 -0.63 -15.76
N ILE A 98 13.64 0.66 -16.07
CA ILE A 98 12.49 1.54 -16.21
C ILE A 98 12.39 1.99 -17.67
N ARG A 99 11.21 1.80 -18.27
CA ARG A 99 10.83 2.36 -19.59
C ARG A 99 9.83 3.47 -19.38
N TYR A 100 9.97 4.55 -20.16
CA TYR A 100 9.10 5.70 -20.11
C TYR A 100 8.30 5.79 -21.39
N GLU A 101 6.97 5.83 -21.28
CA GLU A 101 6.04 5.93 -22.40
C GLU A 101 5.23 7.22 -22.29
N ASN A 102 5.56 8.21 -23.12
CA ASN A 102 4.80 9.46 -23.20
C ASN A 102 3.62 9.26 -24.16
N SER A 103 2.53 8.74 -23.65
CA SER A 103 1.32 8.49 -24.42
C SER A 103 0.13 8.27 -23.48
N SER A 104 -1.08 8.29 -24.03
CA SER A 104 -2.24 7.78 -23.33
C SER A 104 -2.15 6.25 -23.17
N LEU A 105 -2.95 5.71 -22.24
CA LEU A 105 -3.03 4.26 -22.05
C LEU A 105 -3.62 3.57 -23.31
N SER A 106 -4.54 4.22 -24.02
CA SER A 106 -5.14 3.75 -25.26
C SER A 106 -4.11 3.69 -26.38
N ASP A 107 -3.30 4.76 -26.55
CA ASP A 107 -2.24 4.79 -27.56
C ASP A 107 -1.17 3.71 -27.30
N LEU A 108 -0.83 3.49 -26.03
CA LEU A 108 0.09 2.41 -25.65
C LEU A 108 -0.45 1.04 -26.08
N LYS A 109 -1.75 0.78 -25.83
CA LYS A 109 -2.41 -0.45 -26.26
C LYS A 109 -2.37 -0.61 -27.77
N GLU A 110 -2.68 0.45 -28.55
CA GLU A 110 -2.64 0.44 -30.00
C GLU A 110 -1.23 0.17 -30.54
N LYS A 111 -0.21 0.85 -30.00
CA LYS A 111 1.21 0.61 -30.36
C LYS A 111 1.61 -0.85 -30.14
N ARG A 112 1.24 -1.43 -28.97
CA ARG A 112 1.56 -2.82 -28.68
C ARG A 112 0.83 -3.81 -29.58
N SER A 113 -0.39 -3.49 -29.99
CA SER A 113 -1.19 -4.31 -30.93
C SER A 113 -0.66 -4.23 -32.36
N ALA A 114 -0.13 -3.10 -32.78
CA ALA A 114 0.39 -2.86 -34.13
C ALA A 114 1.82 -3.41 -34.36
N GLY A 115 2.58 -3.68 -33.30
CA GLY A 115 3.99 -4.03 -33.37
C GLY A 115 4.35 -5.40 -33.93
N GLY A 116 3.37 -6.20 -34.42
CA GLY A 116 3.59 -7.45 -35.20
C GLY A 116 4.22 -8.61 -34.44
N GLU A 117 5.00 -8.38 -33.42
CA GLU A 117 5.36 -9.36 -32.41
C GLU A 117 4.23 -9.43 -31.39
N LYS A 118 3.76 -10.64 -31.03
CA LYS A 118 2.86 -10.84 -29.89
C LYS A 118 3.60 -10.32 -28.64
N THR A 119 3.53 -9.03 -28.39
CA THR A 119 3.98 -8.49 -27.12
C THR A 119 3.07 -9.11 -26.07
N GLU A 120 3.64 -9.99 -25.24
CA GLU A 120 2.96 -10.53 -24.07
C GLU A 120 2.44 -9.35 -23.25
N GLY A 121 1.26 -9.50 -22.63
CA GLY A 121 0.72 -8.48 -21.73
C GLY A 121 1.61 -8.25 -20.51
N PHE A 122 1.22 -7.35 -19.64
CA PHE A 122 1.87 -7.12 -18.36
C PHE A 122 1.39 -8.11 -17.30
N ASP A 123 2.27 -8.50 -16.40
CA ASP A 123 1.89 -9.26 -15.20
C ASP A 123 1.08 -8.39 -14.24
N TYR A 124 1.40 -7.09 -14.21
CA TYR A 124 0.74 -6.13 -13.33
C TYR A 124 0.45 -4.82 -14.07
N VAL A 125 -0.77 -4.28 -13.85
CA VAL A 125 -1.11 -2.90 -14.22
C VAL A 125 -1.55 -2.18 -12.95
N VAL A 126 -0.88 -1.06 -12.61
CA VAL A 126 -1.05 -0.39 -11.32
C VAL A 126 -1.46 1.06 -11.50
N PHE A 127 -2.57 1.44 -10.86
CA PHE A 127 -3.04 2.81 -10.64
C PHE A 127 -2.90 3.16 -9.15
N ALA A 128 -1.88 3.88 -8.78
CA ALA A 128 -1.65 4.26 -7.38
C ALA A 128 -2.21 5.66 -7.06
N GLY A 129 -3.54 5.81 -7.14
CA GLY A 129 -4.23 7.10 -7.01
C GLY A 129 -4.35 7.87 -8.33
N THR A 130 -3.96 7.27 -9.44
CA THR A 130 -3.88 7.91 -10.76
C THR A 130 -5.04 7.55 -11.70
N LEU A 131 -5.96 6.70 -11.25
CA LEU A 131 -7.17 6.36 -12.02
C LEU A 131 -8.07 7.60 -12.11
N GLN A 132 -8.46 7.99 -13.33
CA GLN A 132 -9.28 9.16 -13.62
C GLN A 132 -10.43 8.82 -14.57
N ALA A 133 -11.43 9.72 -14.65
CA ALA A 133 -12.49 9.59 -15.64
C ALA A 133 -11.94 9.74 -17.08
N PRO A 134 -12.45 8.99 -18.05
CA PRO A 134 -13.53 8.00 -17.95
C PRO A 134 -13.03 6.65 -17.38
N TYR A 135 -13.47 6.31 -16.18
CA TYR A 135 -12.98 5.16 -15.42
C TYR A 135 -13.13 3.82 -16.12
N GLU A 136 -14.30 3.60 -16.74
CA GLU A 136 -14.61 2.34 -17.42
C GLU A 136 -13.67 2.10 -18.59
N GLU A 137 -13.42 3.12 -19.42
CA GLU A 137 -12.53 3.03 -20.58
C GLU A 137 -11.10 2.76 -20.15
N GLN A 138 -10.58 3.48 -19.13
CA GLN A 138 -9.24 3.26 -18.61
C GLN A 138 -9.07 1.84 -18.05
N LEU A 139 -10.04 1.36 -17.27
CA LEU A 139 -9.97 0.01 -16.70
C LEU A 139 -10.12 -1.08 -17.76
N GLN A 140 -10.95 -0.89 -18.79
CA GLN A 140 -11.06 -1.83 -19.92
C GLN A 140 -9.75 -1.88 -20.71
N THR A 141 -9.13 -0.72 -20.95
CA THR A 141 -7.83 -0.66 -21.63
C THR A 141 -6.74 -1.33 -20.79
N ALA A 142 -6.70 -1.08 -19.49
CA ALA A 142 -5.78 -1.72 -18.57
C ALA A 142 -5.94 -3.24 -18.53
N LYS A 143 -7.18 -3.73 -18.46
CA LYS A 143 -7.48 -5.18 -18.52
C LYS A 143 -7.00 -5.81 -19.82
N ALA A 144 -7.13 -5.11 -20.95
CA ALA A 144 -6.68 -5.60 -22.26
C ALA A 144 -5.13 -5.61 -22.41
N LEU A 145 -4.41 -4.87 -21.57
CA LEU A 145 -2.94 -4.86 -21.51
C LEU A 145 -2.35 -5.92 -20.57
N LEU A 146 -3.18 -6.58 -19.77
CA LEU A 146 -2.74 -7.65 -18.87
C LEU A 146 -2.51 -8.97 -19.62
N LYS A 147 -1.62 -9.79 -19.08
CA LYS A 147 -1.57 -11.23 -19.37
C LYS A 147 -2.88 -11.90 -18.91
N PRO A 148 -3.22 -13.10 -19.42
CA PRO A 148 -4.43 -13.81 -19.00
C PRO A 148 -4.56 -14.02 -17.49
N ASP A 149 -3.44 -14.18 -16.79
CA ASP A 149 -3.33 -14.32 -15.32
C ASP A 149 -2.78 -13.07 -14.63
N GLY A 150 -2.69 -11.97 -15.36
CA GLY A 150 -2.19 -10.70 -14.83
C GLY A 150 -3.11 -10.07 -13.80
N VAL A 151 -2.57 -9.19 -12.98
CA VAL A 151 -3.28 -8.52 -11.87
C VAL A 151 -3.36 -7.03 -12.11
N LEU A 152 -4.57 -6.49 -12.08
CA LEU A 152 -4.82 -5.06 -12.00
C LEU A 152 -4.88 -4.64 -10.53
N ILE A 153 -4.14 -3.61 -10.18
CA ILE A 153 -4.08 -3.04 -8.83
C ILE A 153 -4.50 -1.57 -8.93
N ALA A 154 -5.53 -1.18 -8.18
CA ALA A 154 -6.00 0.20 -8.17
C ALA A 154 -6.15 0.74 -6.76
N ALA A 155 -5.44 1.81 -6.42
CA ALA A 155 -5.69 2.59 -5.23
C ALA A 155 -6.53 3.83 -5.59
N VAL A 156 -7.65 4.02 -4.89
CA VAL A 156 -8.65 5.05 -5.21
C VAL A 156 -9.17 5.69 -3.93
N PRO A 157 -9.27 7.03 -3.86
CA PRO A 157 -9.93 7.67 -2.73
C PRO A 157 -11.41 7.29 -2.69
N ASN A 158 -11.97 7.15 -1.47
CA ASN A 158 -13.39 6.81 -1.30
C ASN A 158 -14.25 8.08 -1.27
N ALA A 159 -15.24 8.19 -2.14
CA ALA A 159 -16.17 9.32 -2.17
C ALA A 159 -16.97 9.48 -0.86
N LEU A 160 -17.14 8.41 -0.06
CA LEU A 160 -17.74 8.43 1.27
C LEU A 160 -16.69 8.41 2.39
N GLY A 161 -15.42 8.71 2.07
CA GLY A 161 -14.33 8.69 3.03
C GLY A 161 -14.58 9.61 4.23
N MET A 162 -14.37 9.09 5.43
CA MET A 162 -14.59 9.83 6.69
C MET A 162 -13.82 11.16 6.72
N LYS A 163 -12.68 11.23 6.04
CA LYS A 163 -11.85 12.45 5.90
C LYS A 163 -12.61 13.64 5.32
N TYR A 164 -13.53 13.41 4.39
CA TYR A 164 -14.29 14.50 3.77
C TYR A 164 -15.32 15.10 4.76
N PHE A 165 -15.94 14.26 5.59
CA PHE A 165 -16.81 14.73 6.68
C PHE A 165 -16.02 15.48 7.76
N ALA A 166 -14.74 15.18 7.91
CA ALA A 166 -13.86 15.89 8.84
C ALA A 166 -13.29 17.20 8.28
N GLY A 167 -13.51 17.52 6.99
CA GLY A 167 -13.18 18.81 6.39
C GLY A 167 -12.07 18.76 5.33
N THR A 168 -11.58 17.58 4.95
CA THR A 168 -10.67 17.45 3.80
C THR A 168 -11.42 17.79 2.50
N ALA A 169 -10.75 18.43 1.55
CA ALA A 169 -11.31 18.69 0.23
C ALA A 169 -11.58 17.37 -0.52
N GLU A 170 -12.70 17.33 -1.25
CA GLU A 170 -13.04 16.16 -2.08
C GLU A 170 -12.03 15.99 -3.24
N GLU A 171 -11.65 14.75 -3.49
CA GLU A 171 -10.77 14.39 -4.60
C GLU A 171 -11.63 14.05 -5.82
N ALA A 172 -11.28 14.64 -6.98
CA ALA A 172 -12.07 14.51 -8.22
C ALA A 172 -12.18 13.05 -8.74
N ASN A 173 -11.25 12.20 -8.36
CA ASN A 173 -11.20 10.78 -8.74
C ASN A 173 -11.74 9.84 -7.64
N ALA A 174 -12.43 10.38 -6.63
CA ALA A 174 -13.02 9.57 -5.56
C ALA A 174 -14.18 8.73 -6.08
N MET A 175 -14.25 7.47 -5.63
CA MET A 175 -15.28 6.51 -6.01
C MET A 175 -15.82 5.79 -4.79
N THR A 176 -17.09 5.39 -4.85
CA THR A 176 -17.67 4.52 -3.81
C THR A 176 -17.24 3.06 -3.99
N LYS A 177 -17.29 2.26 -2.92
CA LYS A 177 -17.05 0.80 -2.99
C LYS A 177 -17.94 0.13 -4.05
N THR A 178 -19.21 0.52 -4.12
CA THR A 178 -20.18 -0.05 -5.08
C THR A 178 -19.78 0.22 -6.53
N GLN A 179 -19.36 1.45 -6.84
CA GLN A 179 -18.89 1.80 -8.20
C GLN A 179 -17.66 0.98 -8.57
N LEU A 180 -16.67 0.87 -7.68
CA LEU A 180 -15.47 0.06 -7.92
C LEU A 180 -15.80 -1.42 -8.08
N ALA A 181 -16.70 -1.98 -7.26
CA ALA A 181 -17.11 -3.37 -7.36
C ALA A 181 -17.84 -3.68 -8.68
N GLN A 182 -18.58 -2.71 -9.24
CA GLN A 182 -19.20 -2.85 -10.57
C GLN A 182 -18.17 -2.84 -11.70
N LEU A 183 -17.13 -2.00 -11.59
CA LEU A 183 -16.07 -1.89 -12.60
C LEU A 183 -15.05 -3.05 -12.50
N LEU A 184 -14.84 -3.59 -11.32
CA LEU A 184 -13.89 -4.66 -10.99
C LEU A 184 -14.60 -5.81 -10.26
N PRO A 185 -15.53 -6.52 -10.93
CA PRO A 185 -16.31 -7.58 -10.30
C PRO A 185 -15.39 -8.73 -9.84
N GLY A 186 -15.59 -9.20 -8.62
CA GLY A 186 -14.74 -10.21 -8.00
C GLY A 186 -13.39 -9.67 -7.49
N GLY A 187 -13.18 -8.35 -7.53
CA GLY A 187 -11.98 -7.72 -6.97
C GLY A 187 -11.90 -7.87 -5.45
N ARG A 188 -10.69 -8.04 -4.95
CA ARG A 188 -10.38 -8.08 -3.51
C ARG A 188 -10.13 -6.67 -3.00
N PHE A 189 -10.83 -6.28 -1.94
CA PHE A 189 -10.72 -4.96 -1.34
C PHE A 189 -9.84 -4.97 -0.11
N TYR A 190 -8.96 -3.96 -0.07
CA TYR A 190 -8.16 -3.58 1.08
C TYR A 190 -8.42 -2.11 1.42
N TYR A 191 -8.20 -1.75 2.67
CA TYR A 191 -8.52 -0.45 3.25
C TYR A 191 -7.28 0.17 3.88
N PRO A 192 -6.48 0.92 3.10
CA PRO A 192 -5.30 1.63 3.62
C PRO A 192 -5.72 2.75 4.58
N MET A 193 -5.14 2.77 5.77
CA MET A 193 -5.42 3.73 6.82
C MET A 193 -4.15 4.46 7.27
N PRO A 194 -4.19 5.77 7.46
CA PRO A 194 -5.34 6.67 7.32
C PRO A 194 -5.76 6.94 5.87
N ASP A 195 -4.88 6.75 4.88
CA ASP A 195 -5.12 6.98 3.46
C ASP A 195 -4.13 6.15 2.61
N TYR A 196 -4.43 5.91 1.33
CA TYR A 196 -3.56 5.17 0.39
C TYR A 196 -2.20 5.84 0.16
N ARG A 197 -2.08 7.14 0.37
CA ARG A 197 -0.81 7.88 0.16
C ARG A 197 0.23 7.59 1.24
N THR A 198 -0.20 7.44 2.49
CA THR A 198 0.69 7.25 3.64
C THR A 198 0.12 6.20 4.61
N PRO A 199 -0.09 4.97 4.16
CA PRO A 199 -0.72 3.96 4.99
C PRO A 199 0.21 3.55 6.13
N VAL A 200 -0.35 3.45 7.34
CA VAL A 200 0.30 2.86 8.51
C VAL A 200 -0.30 1.50 8.86
N SER A 201 -1.53 1.26 8.42
CA SER A 201 -2.18 -0.06 8.49
C SER A 201 -3.08 -0.26 7.26
N ILE A 202 -3.23 -1.52 6.85
CA ILE A 202 -4.07 -1.91 5.72
C ILE A 202 -4.94 -3.06 6.19
N TYR A 203 -6.25 -2.85 6.17
CA TYR A 203 -7.27 -3.86 6.49
C TYR A 203 -7.78 -4.50 5.21
N SER A 204 -8.54 -5.59 5.30
CA SER A 204 -9.20 -6.23 4.17
C SER A 204 -10.63 -6.66 4.52
N ASP A 205 -11.40 -7.11 3.53
CA ASP A 205 -12.73 -7.70 3.78
C ASP A 205 -12.69 -8.91 4.73
N GLN A 206 -11.54 -9.63 4.79
CA GLN A 206 -11.36 -10.77 5.68
C GLN A 206 -10.93 -10.38 7.11
N TYR A 207 -10.45 -9.14 7.29
CA TYR A 207 -9.98 -8.64 8.57
C TYR A 207 -10.32 -7.15 8.71
N LEU A 208 -11.55 -6.87 9.08
CA LEU A 208 -12.00 -5.51 9.35
C LEU A 208 -11.61 -5.07 10.77
N PRO A 209 -11.42 -3.76 11.00
CA PRO A 209 -11.13 -3.25 12.33
C PRO A 209 -12.32 -3.41 13.27
N LYS A 210 -12.02 -3.54 14.55
CA LYS A 210 -12.98 -3.55 15.64
C LYS A 210 -12.98 -2.19 16.35
N LYS A 211 -13.97 -1.94 17.18
CA LYS A 211 -13.97 -0.78 18.09
C LYS A 211 -12.68 -0.74 18.90
N GLY A 212 -12.06 0.43 18.98
CA GLY A 212 -10.78 0.65 19.66
C GLY A 212 -9.56 0.54 18.76
N ASP A 213 -9.66 -0.12 17.59
CA ASP A 213 -8.54 -0.22 16.66
C ASP A 213 -8.25 1.13 15.96
N MET A 214 -9.30 1.97 15.80
CA MET A 214 -9.24 3.23 15.08
C MET A 214 -9.05 4.47 15.98
N THR A 215 -9.06 4.31 17.30
CA THR A 215 -8.92 5.42 18.28
C THR A 215 -7.65 6.27 18.10
N ARG A 216 -6.65 5.75 17.40
CA ARG A 216 -5.38 6.44 17.14
C ARG A 216 -5.13 6.63 15.64
N VAL A 217 -6.19 6.69 14.84
CA VAL A 217 -6.05 7.04 13.43
C VAL A 217 -5.52 8.45 13.35
N THR A 218 -4.29 8.59 12.87
CA THR A 218 -3.72 9.90 12.62
C THR A 218 -4.48 10.50 11.45
N PRO A 219 -5.02 11.73 11.59
CA PRO A 219 -5.67 12.41 10.49
C PRO A 219 -4.73 12.53 9.30
N ALA A 220 -5.28 12.55 8.09
CA ALA A 220 -4.54 12.94 6.92
C ALA A 220 -3.97 14.35 7.14
N TYR A 221 -2.71 14.57 6.76
CA TYR A 221 -1.98 15.81 7.05
C TYR A 221 -2.44 17.03 6.23
N ASP A 222 -3.34 16.84 5.28
CA ASP A 222 -3.89 17.87 4.38
C ASP A 222 -5.16 18.54 4.93
N TYR A 223 -5.42 18.41 6.23
CA TYR A 223 -6.51 19.12 6.87
C TYR A 223 -6.25 20.64 6.98
N PRO A 224 -7.28 21.45 6.75
CA PRO A 224 -7.26 22.82 7.22
C PRO A 224 -7.08 22.84 8.74
N GLY A 225 -6.47 23.87 9.29
CA GLY A 225 -5.93 23.94 10.64
C GLY A 225 -6.83 23.52 11.83
N TYR A 226 -8.00 22.97 11.59
CA TYR A 226 -8.88 22.36 12.60
C TYR A 226 -9.73 21.23 12.00
N HIS A 227 -10.07 20.25 12.84
CA HIS A 227 -10.95 19.14 12.49
C HIS A 227 -12.39 19.46 12.83
N MET A 228 -13.32 19.13 11.93
CA MET A 228 -14.74 19.28 12.18
C MET A 228 -15.28 18.19 13.12
N MET A 229 -14.57 17.08 13.27
CA MET A 229 -14.92 15.96 14.14
C MET A 229 -13.72 15.11 14.51
N ASP A 230 -13.83 14.32 15.59
CA ASP A 230 -12.87 13.23 15.89
C ASP A 230 -13.13 12.03 14.98
N MET A 231 -12.23 11.83 14.02
CA MET A 231 -12.33 10.70 13.09
C MET A 231 -12.17 9.35 13.78
N GLY A 232 -11.31 9.25 14.78
CA GLY A 232 -11.09 8.00 15.51
C GLY A 232 -12.38 7.52 16.16
N GLU A 233 -13.10 8.40 16.86
CA GLU A 233 -14.40 8.11 17.48
C GLU A 233 -15.46 7.72 16.44
N LYS A 234 -15.49 8.40 15.30
CA LYS A 234 -16.46 8.09 14.23
C LYS A 234 -16.14 6.79 13.51
N PHE A 235 -14.88 6.49 13.31
CA PHE A 235 -14.46 5.17 12.80
C PHE A 235 -14.83 4.05 13.79
N ASP A 236 -14.65 4.24 15.09
CA ASP A 236 -15.06 3.25 16.08
C ASP A 236 -16.58 3.01 16.03
N THR A 237 -17.36 4.08 15.86
CA THR A 237 -18.82 3.96 15.64
C THR A 237 -19.15 3.18 14.37
N ALA A 238 -18.44 3.46 13.27
CA ALA A 238 -18.63 2.73 12.01
C ALA A 238 -18.23 1.25 12.13
N CYS A 239 -17.18 0.93 12.89
CA CYS A 239 -16.78 -0.44 13.18
C CYS A 239 -17.86 -1.19 13.98
N GLU A 240 -18.43 -0.58 15.01
CA GLU A 240 -19.52 -1.18 15.78
C GLU A 240 -20.77 -1.42 14.94
N ALA A 241 -21.07 -0.51 14.00
CA ALA A 241 -22.19 -0.64 13.08
C ALA A 241 -21.95 -1.60 11.91
N GLY A 242 -20.73 -2.13 11.74
CA GLY A 242 -20.34 -2.97 10.59
C GLY A 242 -20.31 -2.21 9.27
N LEU A 243 -19.98 -0.90 9.29
CA LEU A 243 -20.00 0.01 8.15
C LEU A 243 -18.60 0.57 7.81
N PHE A 244 -17.56 0.08 8.46
CA PHE A 244 -16.19 0.60 8.27
C PHE A 244 -15.78 0.60 6.80
N ASP A 245 -16.05 -0.47 6.07
CA ASP A 245 -15.69 -0.67 4.67
C ASP A 245 -16.31 0.35 3.71
N LEU A 246 -17.46 0.95 4.09
CA LEU A 246 -18.10 2.00 3.31
C LEU A 246 -17.46 3.38 3.56
N TYR A 247 -16.93 3.61 4.77
CA TYR A 247 -16.41 4.91 5.21
C TYR A 247 -14.87 4.98 5.30
N ALA A 248 -14.15 3.90 5.03
CA ALA A 248 -12.69 3.94 4.90
C ALA A 248 -12.28 5.05 3.92
N ASN A 249 -11.18 5.76 4.19
CA ASN A 249 -10.79 6.95 3.41
C ASN A 249 -10.36 6.64 1.97
N SER A 250 -9.95 5.40 1.72
CA SER A 250 -9.52 4.94 0.39
C SER A 250 -9.65 3.43 0.26
N TYR A 251 -9.63 2.98 -0.98
CA TYR A 251 -9.63 1.58 -1.36
C TYR A 251 -8.34 1.22 -2.08
N LEU A 252 -7.86 -0.01 -1.85
CA LEU A 252 -6.86 -0.68 -2.66
C LEU A 252 -7.49 -1.97 -3.16
N VAL A 253 -7.67 -2.10 -4.48
CA VAL A 253 -8.39 -3.21 -5.10
C VAL A 253 -7.45 -4.00 -5.98
N PHE A 254 -7.46 -5.32 -5.82
CA PHE A 254 -6.78 -6.27 -6.69
C PHE A 254 -7.82 -6.99 -7.53
N TRP A 255 -7.61 -7.03 -8.83
CA TRP A 255 -8.50 -7.71 -9.77
C TRP A 255 -7.69 -8.55 -10.77
N SER A 256 -8.19 -9.72 -11.10
CA SER A 256 -7.67 -10.56 -12.18
C SER A 256 -8.82 -11.25 -12.91
N SER A 257 -8.63 -11.56 -14.20
CA SER A 257 -9.55 -12.43 -14.93
C SER A 257 -9.46 -13.90 -14.49
N SER A 258 -8.38 -14.27 -13.78
CA SER A 258 -8.14 -15.58 -13.18
C SER A 258 -8.23 -15.44 -11.66
N PRO A 259 -9.39 -15.73 -11.03
CA PRO A 259 -9.57 -15.54 -9.57
C PRO A 259 -8.54 -16.27 -8.71
N GLU A 260 -8.07 -17.46 -9.17
CA GLU A 260 -7.07 -18.26 -8.48
C GLU A 260 -5.75 -17.50 -8.31
N ARG A 261 -5.48 -16.51 -9.17
CA ARG A 261 -4.29 -15.65 -9.07
C ARG A 261 -4.34 -14.74 -7.84
N LEU A 262 -5.54 -14.38 -7.40
CA LEU A 262 -5.76 -13.59 -6.19
C LEU A 262 -5.81 -14.47 -4.92
N GLU A 263 -5.84 -15.81 -5.06
CA GLU A 263 -5.91 -16.79 -3.97
C GLU A 263 -4.58 -17.53 -3.82
N LYS A 264 -3.51 -16.82 -3.45
CA LYS A 264 -2.16 -17.42 -3.32
C LYS A 264 -1.96 -18.32 -2.09
N GLY A 265 -2.97 -18.49 -1.25
CA GLY A 265 -2.94 -19.45 -0.14
C GLY A 265 -2.27 -18.94 1.15
N GLU A 266 -1.40 -17.94 1.11
CA GLU A 266 -0.76 -17.29 2.27
C GLU A 266 -0.74 -15.78 2.05
N GLU A 267 -1.91 -15.13 2.08
CA GLU A 267 -1.98 -13.68 1.85
C GLU A 267 -2.21 -12.92 3.15
N PRO A 268 -1.54 -11.76 3.30
CA PRO A 268 -1.86 -10.83 4.36
C PRO A 268 -3.30 -10.33 4.24
N VAL A 269 -4.10 -10.54 5.29
CA VAL A 269 -5.45 -9.97 5.43
C VAL A 269 -5.44 -8.68 6.24
N TYR A 270 -4.32 -8.42 6.93
CA TYR A 270 -4.03 -7.20 7.66
C TYR A 270 -2.54 -6.93 7.67
N VAL A 271 -2.17 -5.68 7.48
CA VAL A 271 -0.77 -5.20 7.53
C VAL A 271 -0.69 -3.99 8.43
N LYS A 272 0.36 -3.92 9.27
CA LYS A 272 0.67 -2.75 10.09
C LYS A 272 2.16 -2.43 10.04
N TYR A 273 2.47 -1.17 9.80
CA TYR A 273 3.83 -0.66 9.79
C TYR A 273 4.15 0.14 11.04
N ASN A 274 5.35 -0.02 11.53
CA ASN A 274 5.86 0.74 12.67
C ASN A 274 7.07 1.59 12.24
N LYS A 275 6.81 2.61 11.42
CA LYS A 275 7.83 3.53 10.87
C LYS A 275 8.19 4.69 11.82
N THR A 276 7.45 4.91 12.90
CA THR A 276 7.72 5.99 13.86
C THR A 276 8.87 5.68 14.83
N ARG A 277 9.34 4.43 14.84
CA ARG A 277 10.50 4.00 15.63
C ARG A 277 11.80 4.25 14.88
N LYS A 278 12.93 4.21 15.61
CA LYS A 278 14.26 4.19 14.99
C LYS A 278 14.34 3.02 14.00
N GLU A 279 15.06 3.20 12.91
CA GLU A 279 15.15 2.24 11.80
C GLU A 279 15.43 0.81 12.26
N ILE A 280 16.35 0.62 13.22
CA ILE A 280 16.69 -0.67 13.83
C ILE A 280 15.51 -1.37 14.55
N PHE A 281 14.40 -0.69 14.79
CA PHE A 281 13.19 -1.21 15.44
C PHE A 281 11.97 -1.16 14.54
N GLN A 282 12.13 -0.77 13.27
CA GLN A 282 11.03 -0.72 12.32
C GLN A 282 10.69 -2.10 11.82
N ILE A 283 9.43 -2.49 12.02
CA ILE A 283 8.89 -3.78 11.62
C ILE A 283 7.56 -3.62 10.89
N LYS A 284 7.31 -4.55 9.99
CA LYS A 284 6.00 -4.86 9.43
C LYS A 284 5.39 -5.99 10.26
N THR A 285 4.12 -5.89 10.57
CA THR A 285 3.32 -6.97 11.17
C THR A 285 2.20 -7.32 10.22
N CYS A 286 2.14 -8.56 9.76
CA CYS A 286 1.07 -9.07 8.92
C CYS A 286 0.25 -10.11 9.69
N ILE A 287 -1.07 -10.09 9.53
CA ILE A 287 -1.92 -11.23 9.84
C ILE A 287 -2.20 -11.90 8.50
N CYS A 288 -1.79 -13.16 8.37
CA CYS A 288 -1.94 -13.95 7.16
C CYS A 288 -2.96 -15.08 7.40
N GLU A 289 -3.71 -15.40 6.35
CA GLU A 289 -4.55 -16.60 6.32
C GLU A 289 -3.87 -17.66 5.44
N ALA A 290 -3.69 -18.85 5.99
CA ALA A 290 -3.20 -20.02 5.27
C ALA A 290 -4.25 -21.12 5.24
N GLY A 291 -4.39 -21.83 4.11
CA GLY A 291 -5.24 -23.01 3.99
C GLY A 291 -6.18 -22.98 2.80
N LYS A 292 -6.44 -24.16 2.26
CA LYS A 292 -7.46 -24.43 1.24
C LYS A 292 -8.77 -24.87 1.90
N GLU A 293 -9.84 -24.95 1.13
CA GLU A 293 -11.18 -25.35 1.56
C GLU A 293 -11.19 -26.41 2.68
N GLY A 294 -11.70 -26.03 3.87
CA GLY A 294 -11.90 -26.93 5.01
C GLY A 294 -11.23 -26.48 6.32
N GLY A 295 -10.33 -25.52 6.31
CA GLY A 295 -9.70 -25.02 7.54
C GLY A 295 -8.70 -23.90 7.27
N ARG A 296 -9.17 -22.66 7.27
CA ARG A 296 -8.27 -21.50 7.25
C ARG A 296 -7.66 -21.31 8.64
N SER A 297 -6.33 -21.36 8.72
CA SER A 297 -5.59 -20.98 9.92
C SER A 297 -4.98 -19.61 9.75
N ARG A 298 -4.96 -18.81 10.83
CA ARG A 298 -4.30 -17.52 10.86
C ARG A 298 -2.99 -17.60 11.61
N TYR A 299 -2.01 -16.84 11.13
CA TYR A 299 -0.75 -16.61 11.83
C TYR A 299 -0.35 -15.13 11.74
N VAL A 300 0.57 -14.73 12.59
CA VAL A 300 1.11 -13.37 12.61
C VAL A 300 2.56 -13.42 12.19
N GLU A 301 2.90 -12.73 11.11
CA GLU A 301 4.28 -12.50 10.71
C GLU A 301 4.76 -11.14 11.18
N LYS A 302 5.96 -11.09 11.76
CA LYS A 302 6.68 -9.86 12.06
C LYS A 302 8.00 -9.86 11.31
N ALA A 303 8.14 -8.96 10.35
CA ALA A 303 9.33 -8.83 9.51
C ALA A 303 10.02 -7.49 9.74
N ALA A 304 11.34 -7.47 9.67
CA ALA A 304 12.11 -6.24 9.67
C ALA A 304 11.90 -5.49 8.36
N LEU A 305 11.76 -4.15 8.41
CA LEU A 305 11.60 -3.31 7.23
C LEU A 305 12.94 -2.94 6.56
N SER A 306 14.05 -3.25 7.23
CA SER A 306 15.40 -3.06 6.69
C SER A 306 16.36 -4.08 7.31
N LEU A 307 17.54 -4.25 6.73
CA LEU A 307 18.60 -5.09 7.30
C LEU A 307 19.00 -4.63 8.71
N ALA A 308 18.93 -3.33 9.00
CA ALA A 308 19.19 -2.80 10.34
C ALA A 308 18.22 -3.33 11.40
N GLY A 309 16.98 -3.68 10.99
CA GLY A 309 15.95 -4.26 11.87
C GLY A 309 16.11 -5.75 12.17
N SER A 310 17.00 -6.47 11.47
CA SER A 310 17.19 -7.92 11.61
C SER A 310 17.52 -8.31 13.05
N ALA A 311 18.46 -7.61 13.68
CA ALA A 311 18.84 -7.85 15.07
C ALA A 311 17.67 -7.68 16.07
N HIS A 312 16.68 -6.85 15.72
CA HIS A 312 15.48 -6.70 16.53
C HIS A 312 14.58 -7.95 16.44
N ILE A 313 14.42 -8.52 15.25
CA ILE A 313 13.69 -9.80 15.07
C ILE A 313 14.42 -10.93 15.82
N ASP A 314 15.75 -11.04 15.69
CA ASP A 314 16.55 -12.03 16.41
C ASP A 314 16.43 -11.90 17.94
N SER A 315 16.28 -10.66 18.45
CA SER A 315 16.09 -10.40 19.88
C SER A 315 14.80 -11.01 20.44
N PHE A 316 13.82 -11.34 19.60
CA PHE A 316 12.56 -11.97 20.05
C PHE A 316 12.80 -13.36 20.65
N ARG A 317 13.74 -14.15 20.10
CA ARG A 317 14.11 -15.46 20.63
C ARG A 317 14.63 -15.33 22.05
N LYS A 318 15.59 -14.42 22.26
CA LYS A 318 16.18 -14.18 23.59
C LYS A 318 15.12 -13.76 24.60
N LYS A 319 14.23 -12.86 24.21
CA LYS A 319 13.13 -12.41 25.09
C LYS A 319 12.13 -13.51 25.39
N GLU A 320 11.83 -14.38 24.45
CA GLU A 320 10.98 -15.55 24.65
C GLU A 320 11.60 -16.49 25.69
N GLU A 321 12.88 -16.84 25.54
CA GLU A 321 13.61 -17.68 26.49
C GLU A 321 13.62 -17.08 27.90
N GLU A 322 13.92 -15.78 28.03
CA GLU A 322 13.90 -15.04 29.28
C GLU A 322 12.51 -15.04 29.94
N LEU A 323 11.45 -14.74 29.17
CA LEU A 323 10.08 -14.71 29.67
C LEU A 323 9.59 -16.09 30.08
N THR A 324 9.92 -17.12 29.33
CA THR A 324 9.54 -18.51 29.62
C THR A 324 10.22 -19.02 30.91
N GLN A 325 11.47 -18.61 31.16
CA GLN A 325 12.18 -18.94 32.39
C GLN A 325 11.64 -18.19 33.64
N GLN A 326 11.24 -16.92 33.45
CA GLN A 326 10.81 -16.05 34.56
C GLN A 326 9.34 -16.27 34.96
N HIS A 327 8.46 -16.64 33.98
CA HIS A 327 7.02 -16.70 34.15
C HIS A 327 6.46 -18.10 33.89
N ARG A 328 6.34 -18.91 34.95
CA ARG A 328 5.77 -20.28 34.85
C ARG A 328 4.26 -20.31 34.61
N VAL A 329 3.56 -19.21 34.87
CA VAL A 329 2.08 -19.13 34.81
C VAL A 329 1.61 -18.50 33.48
N LEU A 330 2.43 -17.67 32.87
CA LEU A 330 2.08 -17.03 31.61
C LEU A 330 2.53 -17.89 30.42
N LYS A 331 1.57 -18.21 29.55
CA LYS A 331 1.88 -18.90 28.29
C LYS A 331 2.48 -17.89 27.32
N VAL A 332 3.76 -18.04 27.03
CA VAL A 332 4.46 -17.23 26.03
C VAL A 332 4.25 -17.86 24.64
N ALA A 333 3.90 -17.06 23.66
CA ALA A 333 3.80 -17.52 22.27
C ALA A 333 5.21 -17.73 21.71
N SER A 334 5.50 -18.96 21.28
CA SER A 334 6.79 -19.32 20.66
C SER A 334 6.74 -19.08 19.17
N PRO A 335 7.58 -18.18 18.62
CA PRO A 335 7.65 -17.93 17.20
C PRO A 335 8.49 -18.96 16.45
N GLU A 336 8.14 -19.21 15.21
CA GLU A 336 9.02 -19.82 14.22
C GLU A 336 9.83 -18.73 13.53
N TYR A 337 11.14 -18.86 13.49
CA TYR A 337 12.04 -17.89 12.87
C TYR A 337 12.37 -18.31 11.44
N ARG A 338 12.23 -17.37 10.50
CA ARG A 338 12.62 -17.54 9.09
C ARG A 338 13.70 -16.52 8.73
N PRO A 339 14.98 -16.89 8.86
CA PRO A 339 16.10 -16.00 8.60
C PRO A 339 16.15 -15.51 7.14
N ASP A 340 15.75 -16.36 6.19
CA ASP A 340 15.65 -16.06 4.76
C ASP A 340 14.69 -14.90 4.45
N ARG A 341 13.65 -14.73 5.26
CA ARG A 341 12.67 -13.64 5.17
C ARG A 341 12.89 -12.53 6.18
N ASN A 342 13.92 -12.67 7.02
CA ASN A 342 14.18 -11.73 8.12
C ASN A 342 12.94 -11.50 9.01
N SER A 343 12.23 -12.58 9.32
CA SER A 343 10.93 -12.56 9.98
C SER A 343 10.76 -13.63 11.06
N ALA A 344 9.75 -13.41 11.92
CA ALA A 344 9.30 -14.34 12.93
C ALA A 344 7.78 -14.54 12.80
N PHE A 345 7.36 -15.81 12.83
CA PHE A 345 5.97 -16.24 12.68
C PHE A 345 5.41 -16.67 14.03
N PHE A 346 4.28 -16.12 14.41
CA PHE A 346 3.59 -16.42 15.65
C PHE A 346 2.23 -17.06 15.35
N PRO A 347 1.74 -17.97 16.20
CA PRO A 347 0.36 -18.42 16.13
C PRO A 347 -0.57 -17.22 16.35
N TYR A 348 -1.64 -17.13 15.56
CA TYR A 348 -2.67 -16.12 15.78
C TYR A 348 -3.50 -16.53 17.01
N LEU A 349 -3.54 -15.66 18.00
CA LEU A 349 -4.32 -15.88 19.22
C LEU A 349 -5.62 -15.08 19.12
N GLU A 350 -6.75 -15.77 19.09
CA GLU A 350 -8.05 -15.12 19.20
C GLU A 350 -8.24 -14.61 20.63
N GLY A 351 -8.66 -13.36 20.77
CA GLY A 351 -8.87 -12.75 22.08
C GLY A 351 -9.13 -11.26 22.00
N GLN A 352 -9.43 -10.66 23.15
CA GLN A 352 -9.50 -9.21 23.28
C GLN A 352 -8.12 -8.67 23.69
N THR A 353 -7.71 -7.59 23.04
CA THR A 353 -6.56 -6.81 23.53
C THR A 353 -7.02 -5.98 24.72
N TRP A 354 -6.50 -6.26 25.91
CA TRP A 354 -6.72 -5.44 27.09
C TRP A 354 -5.70 -4.32 27.14
N SER A 355 -6.14 -3.09 27.28
CA SER A 355 -5.25 -1.99 27.65
C SER A 355 -5.04 -2.00 29.16
N ILE A 356 -3.86 -1.59 29.61
CA ILE A 356 -3.57 -1.43 31.07
C ILE A 356 -4.61 -0.51 31.73
N PHE A 357 -5.12 0.47 31.01
CA PHE A 357 -6.16 1.36 31.51
C PHE A 357 -7.53 0.68 31.71
N SER A 358 -7.86 -0.35 30.94
CA SER A 358 -9.11 -1.12 31.13
C SER A 358 -9.04 -2.10 32.29
N LEU A 359 -7.86 -2.34 32.87
CA LEU A 359 -7.68 -3.19 34.06
C LEU A 359 -7.71 -2.38 35.36
N LEU A 360 -7.66 -1.06 35.29
CA LEU A 360 -7.63 -0.14 36.42
C LEU A 360 -8.99 0.54 36.69
N THR A 361 -9.98 0.31 35.83
CA THR A 361 -11.37 0.72 35.97
C THR A 361 -12.26 -0.48 36.25
#